data_3d1897b2c28f6abe788b0c07e8e95194
#
_entry.id   3d1897b2c28f6abe788b0c07e8e95194
#
_cell.length_a   1.000
_cell.length_b   1.000
_cell.length_c   1.000
_cell.angle_alpha   90.00
_cell.angle_beta   90.00
_cell.angle_gamma   90.00
#
_symmetry.space_group_name_H-M   'P 1'
#
loop_
_entity.id
_entity.type
_entity.pdbx_description
1 polymer ?
#
loop_
_entity_poly.entity_id
_entity_poly.type
_entity_poly.pdbx_seq_one_letter_code
_entity_poly.pdbx_strand_id
1 'polypeptide(L)'
;MTGAGDTVIAVLSAAVAAGTDLPRSVALANMAASIAVAKLGAATVSGPELRRAVQQDQGSERGAVTPEQLQVLMADARSQGERVVFTNGCFDIIHAGHVTYLEQARRLGDRLVVAVNSDESVRRLKGNGRPINSLDRRMAVLSGLEAVDWVVAFAEETPRSLLQALRPDVLVKGGDYAVEGVVGWEIVRDYGGEVRVLDFVDDVSTSAIVSRIRQETGD
;
A
#
# COMPACT_ATOMS: atom_id res chain seq x y z
N MET A 1 -5.39 -37.24 -11.22
CA MET A 1 -5.62 -35.78 -11.36
C MET A 1 -6.89 -35.54 -12.15
N THR A 2 -8.00 -35.98 -11.59
CA THR A 2 -9.32 -35.82 -12.20
C THR A 2 -10.06 -34.68 -11.49
N GLY A 3 -10.47 -33.67 -12.21
CA GLY A 3 -11.31 -32.59 -11.71
C GLY A 3 -10.77 -31.16 -11.86
N ALA A 4 -9.47 -30.94 -12.12
CA ALA A 4 -8.94 -29.58 -12.30
C ALA A 4 -9.51 -28.89 -13.54
N GLY A 5 -9.60 -29.60 -14.68
CA GLY A 5 -10.20 -29.06 -15.90
C GLY A 5 -11.69 -28.73 -15.74
N ASP A 6 -12.43 -29.61 -15.08
CA ASP A 6 -13.85 -29.37 -14.78
C ASP A 6 -14.04 -28.17 -13.85
N THR A 7 -13.14 -28.00 -12.85
CA THR A 7 -13.12 -26.84 -11.95
C THR A 7 -12.83 -25.55 -12.71
N VAL A 8 -11.86 -25.56 -13.65
CA VAL A 8 -11.57 -24.38 -14.52
C VAL A 8 -12.83 -23.97 -15.27
N ILE A 9 -13.46 -24.91 -15.98
CA ILE A 9 -14.63 -24.61 -16.81
C ILE A 9 -15.80 -24.10 -15.95
N ALA A 10 -16.06 -24.76 -14.82
CA ALA A 10 -17.15 -24.40 -13.91
C ALA A 10 -16.98 -22.97 -13.35
N VAL A 11 -15.78 -22.65 -12.82
CA VAL A 11 -15.52 -21.33 -12.22
C VAL A 11 -15.45 -20.24 -13.28
N LEU A 12 -14.83 -20.52 -14.45
CA LEU A 12 -14.78 -19.58 -15.57
C LEU A 12 -16.20 -19.22 -16.04
N SER A 13 -17.04 -20.23 -16.28
CA SER A 13 -18.40 -20.02 -16.73
C SER A 13 -19.25 -19.26 -15.70
N ALA A 14 -19.10 -19.57 -14.42
CA ALA A 14 -19.81 -18.87 -13.35
C ALA A 14 -19.37 -17.41 -13.23
N ALA A 15 -18.07 -17.11 -13.32
CA ALA A 15 -17.52 -15.76 -13.23
C ALA A 15 -17.96 -14.89 -14.43
N VAL A 16 -17.91 -15.44 -15.64
CA VAL A 16 -18.39 -14.74 -16.85
C VAL A 16 -19.91 -14.49 -16.77
N ALA A 17 -20.69 -15.48 -16.34
CA ALA A 17 -22.13 -15.33 -16.14
C ALA A 17 -22.50 -14.29 -15.08
N ALA A 18 -21.63 -14.09 -14.08
CA ALA A 18 -21.74 -13.04 -13.07
C ALA A 18 -21.30 -11.65 -13.56
N GLY A 19 -20.89 -11.50 -14.82
CA GLY A 19 -20.47 -10.23 -15.40
C GLY A 19 -19.00 -9.85 -15.13
N THR A 20 -18.18 -10.78 -14.62
CA THR A 20 -16.74 -10.56 -14.45
C THR A 20 -16.06 -10.55 -15.84
N ASP A 21 -15.09 -9.64 -16.05
CA ASP A 21 -14.31 -9.61 -17.28
C ASP A 21 -13.50 -10.90 -17.50
N LEU A 22 -13.15 -11.20 -18.74
CA LEU A 22 -12.52 -12.47 -19.10
C LEU A 22 -11.15 -12.67 -18.42
N PRO A 23 -10.24 -11.69 -18.31
CA PRO A 23 -8.97 -11.85 -17.62
C PRO A 23 -9.15 -12.24 -16.14
N ARG A 24 -10.02 -11.55 -15.41
CA ARG A 24 -10.33 -11.87 -14.00
C ARG A 24 -11.01 -13.21 -13.85
N SER A 25 -11.91 -13.56 -14.78
CA SER A 25 -12.57 -14.87 -14.77
C SER A 25 -11.58 -16.01 -14.97
N VAL A 26 -10.58 -15.83 -15.84
CA VAL A 26 -9.50 -16.80 -16.08
C VAL A 26 -8.60 -16.91 -14.84
N ALA A 27 -8.24 -15.80 -14.20
CA ALA A 27 -7.45 -15.81 -12.97
C ALA A 27 -8.15 -16.57 -11.84
N LEU A 28 -9.44 -16.31 -11.61
CA LEU A 28 -10.27 -17.05 -10.63
C LEU A 28 -10.34 -18.54 -10.93
N ALA A 29 -10.51 -18.91 -12.20
CA ALA A 29 -10.59 -20.30 -12.63
C ALA A 29 -9.26 -21.03 -12.40
N ASN A 30 -8.13 -20.41 -12.71
CA ASN A 30 -6.79 -20.97 -12.46
C ASN A 30 -6.51 -21.13 -10.96
N MET A 31 -6.90 -20.15 -10.15
CA MET A 31 -6.77 -20.23 -8.70
C MET A 31 -7.60 -21.38 -8.12
N ALA A 32 -8.85 -21.53 -8.56
CA ALA A 32 -9.69 -22.65 -8.15
C ALA A 32 -9.08 -24.00 -8.57
N ALA A 33 -8.52 -24.09 -9.78
CA ALA A 33 -7.84 -25.30 -10.24
C ALA A 33 -6.62 -25.63 -9.40
N SER A 34 -5.81 -24.66 -8.99
CA SER A 34 -4.65 -24.88 -8.12
C SER A 34 -5.06 -25.42 -6.73
N ILE A 35 -6.16 -24.91 -6.16
CA ILE A 35 -6.73 -25.44 -4.91
C ILE A 35 -7.20 -26.89 -5.10
N ALA A 36 -7.86 -27.20 -6.21
CA ALA A 36 -8.35 -28.55 -6.51
C ALA A 36 -7.20 -29.54 -6.65
N VAL A 37 -6.11 -29.14 -7.33
CA VAL A 37 -4.90 -29.99 -7.53
C VAL A 37 -4.16 -30.24 -6.21
N ALA A 38 -4.17 -29.29 -5.28
CA ALA A 38 -3.53 -29.46 -3.97
C ALA A 38 -4.25 -30.44 -3.05
N LYS A 39 -5.50 -30.82 -3.36
CA LYS A 39 -6.26 -31.79 -2.59
C LYS A 39 -6.04 -33.21 -3.12
N LEU A 40 -6.00 -34.19 -2.21
CA LEU A 40 -5.91 -35.61 -2.57
C LEU A 40 -7.27 -36.13 -3.10
N GLY A 41 -7.28 -36.68 -4.31
CA GLY A 41 -8.48 -37.26 -4.93
C GLY A 41 -9.29 -36.28 -5.77
N ALA A 42 -10.52 -36.66 -6.12
CA ALA A 42 -11.48 -35.76 -6.79
C ALA A 42 -12.05 -34.78 -5.77
N ALA A 43 -11.58 -33.55 -5.79
CA ALA A 43 -11.95 -32.54 -4.81
C ALA A 43 -12.69 -31.35 -5.45
N THR A 44 -13.75 -30.93 -4.79
CA THR A 44 -14.45 -29.67 -5.11
C THR A 44 -13.80 -28.49 -4.41
N VAL A 45 -13.92 -27.32 -4.98
CA VAL A 45 -13.48 -26.04 -4.39
C VAL A 45 -14.70 -25.28 -3.89
N SER A 46 -14.74 -25.01 -2.61
CA SER A 46 -15.85 -24.26 -2.01
C SER A 46 -15.64 -22.74 -2.19
N GLY A 47 -16.75 -21.98 -2.19
CA GLY A 47 -16.69 -20.52 -2.24
C GLY A 47 -15.83 -19.88 -1.12
N PRO A 48 -15.87 -20.35 0.14
CA PRO A 48 -14.96 -19.86 1.18
C PRO A 48 -13.49 -20.13 0.92
N GLU A 49 -13.12 -21.30 0.36
CA GLU A 49 -11.73 -21.62 0.01
C GLU A 49 -11.22 -20.71 -1.10
N LEU A 50 -12.02 -20.53 -2.14
CA LEU A 50 -11.66 -19.61 -3.23
C LEU A 50 -11.51 -18.17 -2.73
N ARG A 51 -12.43 -17.69 -1.88
CA ARG A 51 -12.29 -16.37 -1.26
C ARG A 51 -11.02 -16.21 -0.44
N ARG A 52 -10.65 -17.23 0.35
CA ARG A 52 -9.38 -17.19 1.10
C ARG A 52 -8.17 -17.15 0.18
N ALA A 53 -8.18 -17.92 -0.90
CA ALA A 53 -7.09 -17.93 -1.86
C ALA A 53 -6.97 -16.57 -2.58
N VAL A 54 -8.08 -15.97 -2.98
CA VAL A 54 -8.11 -14.60 -3.54
C VAL A 54 -7.56 -13.59 -2.54
N GLN A 55 -7.97 -13.68 -1.27
CA GLN A 55 -7.45 -12.78 -0.22
C GLN A 55 -5.96 -13.00 0.05
N GLN A 56 -5.48 -14.22 -0.02
CA GLN A 56 -4.06 -14.55 0.13
C GLN A 56 -3.23 -14.09 -1.07
N ASP A 57 -3.75 -14.21 -2.26
CA ASP A 57 -3.12 -13.75 -3.50
C ASP A 57 -3.05 -12.21 -3.52
N GLN A 58 -4.16 -11.54 -3.17
CA GLN A 58 -4.18 -10.09 -2.96
C GLN A 58 -3.25 -9.66 -1.82
N GLY A 59 -3.06 -10.50 -0.79
CA GLY A 59 -2.10 -10.27 0.29
C GLY A 59 -0.65 -10.41 -0.17
N SER A 60 -0.34 -11.23 -1.20
CA SER A 60 0.98 -11.30 -1.81
C SER A 60 1.29 -10.10 -2.72
N GLU A 61 0.25 -9.40 -3.19
CA GLU A 61 0.37 -8.16 -3.95
C GLU A 61 0.39 -6.90 -3.07
N ARG A 62 0.18 -7.02 -1.75
CA ARG A 62 0.15 -5.91 -0.79
C ARG A 62 1.28 -6.04 0.23
N GLY A 63 1.63 -4.93 0.86
CA GLY A 63 2.55 -4.91 2.01
C GLY A 63 3.91 -4.28 1.70
N ALA A 64 4.92 -4.72 2.46
CA ALA A 64 6.28 -4.22 2.33
C ALA A 64 6.96 -4.78 1.07
N VAL A 65 7.46 -3.90 0.22
CA VAL A 65 8.07 -4.24 -1.07
C VAL A 65 9.39 -3.49 -1.27
N THR A 66 10.26 -4.02 -2.13
CA THR A 66 11.45 -3.27 -2.58
C THR A 66 11.05 -2.24 -3.65
N PRO A 67 11.90 -1.23 -3.91
CA PRO A 67 11.66 -0.28 -5.00
C PRO A 67 11.47 -0.96 -6.37
N GLU A 68 12.23 -2.01 -6.65
CA GLU A 68 12.16 -2.79 -7.90
C GLU A 68 10.84 -3.55 -8.02
N GLN A 69 10.42 -4.21 -6.94
CA GLN A 69 9.11 -4.88 -6.87
C GLN A 69 7.97 -3.88 -7.07
N LEU A 70 8.06 -2.72 -6.41
CA LEU A 70 7.06 -1.67 -6.53
C LEU A 70 6.93 -1.14 -7.96
N GLN A 71 8.05 -1.00 -8.70
CA GLN A 71 7.99 -0.61 -10.12
C GLN A 71 7.17 -1.58 -10.96
N VAL A 72 7.35 -2.89 -10.74
CA VAL A 72 6.59 -3.94 -11.44
C VAL A 72 5.11 -3.86 -11.10
N LEU A 73 4.79 -3.76 -9.80
CA LEU A 73 3.40 -3.66 -9.31
C LEU A 73 2.69 -2.40 -9.82
N MET A 74 3.39 -1.27 -9.86
CA MET A 74 2.83 -0.04 -10.41
C MET A 74 2.65 -0.09 -11.93
N ALA A 75 3.54 -0.78 -12.66
CA ALA A 75 3.37 -0.99 -14.09
C ALA A 75 2.14 -1.86 -14.39
N ASP A 76 1.90 -2.90 -13.59
CA ASP A 76 0.72 -3.73 -13.68
C ASP A 76 -0.56 -2.95 -13.37
N ALA A 77 -0.60 -2.22 -12.24
CA ALA A 77 -1.72 -1.37 -11.87
C ALA A 77 -2.10 -0.38 -12.99
N ARG A 78 -1.11 0.28 -13.61
CA ARG A 78 -1.34 1.16 -14.76
C ARG A 78 -1.89 0.44 -15.97
N SER A 79 -1.43 -0.79 -16.25
CA SER A 79 -1.95 -1.59 -17.36
C SER A 79 -3.44 -1.90 -17.21
N GLN A 80 -3.92 -1.93 -15.96
CA GLN A 80 -5.31 -2.13 -15.58
C GLN A 80 -6.11 -0.82 -15.47
N GLY A 81 -5.48 0.32 -15.74
CA GLY A 81 -6.08 1.65 -15.63
C GLY A 81 -6.25 2.13 -14.18
N GLU A 82 -5.60 1.48 -13.22
CA GLU A 82 -5.63 1.88 -11.81
C GLU A 82 -4.82 3.15 -11.57
N ARG A 83 -5.36 4.05 -10.76
CA ARG A 83 -4.73 5.30 -10.36
C ARG A 83 -3.96 5.10 -9.05
N VAL A 84 -2.65 5.39 -9.07
CA VAL A 84 -1.76 5.18 -7.94
C VAL A 84 -1.50 6.49 -7.19
N VAL A 85 -1.80 6.47 -5.90
CA VAL A 85 -1.53 7.55 -4.94
C VAL A 85 -0.23 7.27 -4.20
N PHE A 86 0.57 8.28 -3.99
CA PHE A 86 1.84 8.18 -3.25
C PHE A 86 1.88 9.19 -2.11
N THR A 87 2.31 8.74 -0.95
CA THR A 87 2.67 9.60 0.17
C THR A 87 3.98 9.14 0.82
N ASN A 88 4.63 10.01 1.58
CA ASN A 88 5.83 9.66 2.32
C ASN A 88 5.87 10.27 3.71
N GLY A 89 6.58 9.61 4.63
CA GLY A 89 6.78 10.10 5.98
C GLY A 89 7.61 9.19 6.86
N CYS A 90 7.87 9.62 8.09
CA CYS A 90 8.58 8.83 9.08
C CYS A 90 7.69 7.72 9.67
N PHE A 91 6.43 8.02 9.95
CA PHE A 91 5.45 7.09 10.53
C PHE A 91 5.99 6.33 11.75
N ASP A 92 6.63 7.07 12.66
CA ASP A 92 7.37 6.47 13.79
C ASP A 92 6.42 5.83 14.82
N ILE A 93 5.42 6.58 15.27
CA ILE A 93 4.31 6.08 16.09
C ILE A 93 3.03 6.37 15.34
N ILE A 94 2.31 5.33 14.96
CA ILE A 94 1.02 5.45 14.29
C ILE A 94 -0.05 5.87 15.31
N HIS A 95 -0.89 6.80 14.91
CA HIS A 95 -2.03 7.30 15.69
C HIS A 95 -3.23 7.55 14.76
N ALA A 96 -4.39 7.83 15.34
CA ALA A 96 -5.63 8.02 14.59
C ALA A 96 -5.51 9.01 13.44
N GLY A 97 -4.80 10.14 13.64
CA GLY A 97 -4.55 11.11 12.59
C GLY A 97 -3.82 10.54 11.36
N HIS A 98 -2.86 9.62 11.56
CA HIS A 98 -2.23 8.91 10.45
C HIS A 98 -3.22 7.99 9.72
N VAL A 99 -4.07 7.25 10.47
CA VAL A 99 -5.05 6.32 9.88
C VAL A 99 -6.02 7.10 9.00
N THR A 100 -6.64 8.15 9.54
CA THR A 100 -7.59 9.00 8.80
C THR A 100 -6.94 9.65 7.57
N TYR A 101 -5.71 10.15 7.72
CA TYR A 101 -4.95 10.73 6.60
C TYR A 101 -4.71 9.70 5.48
N LEU A 102 -4.28 8.49 5.82
CA LEU A 102 -4.03 7.43 4.84
C LEU A 102 -5.33 6.97 4.15
N GLU A 103 -6.44 6.90 4.89
CA GLU A 103 -7.77 6.64 4.31
C GLU A 103 -8.20 7.73 3.32
N GLN A 104 -8.00 9.00 3.67
CA GLN A 104 -8.29 10.13 2.76
C GLN A 104 -7.40 10.08 1.52
N ALA A 105 -6.09 9.81 1.69
CA ALA A 105 -5.16 9.64 0.58
C ALA A 105 -5.60 8.50 -0.36
N ARG A 106 -5.97 7.34 0.19
CA ARG A 106 -6.44 6.18 -0.58
C ARG A 106 -7.67 6.47 -1.44
N ARG A 107 -8.57 7.33 -0.98
CA ARG A 107 -9.77 7.74 -1.73
C ARG A 107 -9.47 8.58 -2.98
N LEU A 108 -8.25 9.05 -3.16
CA LEU A 108 -7.83 9.83 -4.34
C LEU A 108 -7.40 8.94 -5.53
N GLY A 109 -7.36 7.63 -5.34
CA GLY A 109 -7.03 6.66 -6.39
C GLY A 109 -7.38 5.23 -6.01
N ASP A 110 -6.86 4.28 -6.77
CA ASP A 110 -7.17 2.86 -6.64
C ASP A 110 -6.12 2.11 -5.82
N ARG A 111 -4.90 2.63 -5.69
CA ARG A 111 -3.80 2.07 -4.90
C ARG A 111 -3.09 3.16 -4.12
N LEU A 112 -2.66 2.85 -2.90
CA LEU A 112 -1.87 3.74 -2.05
C LEU A 112 -0.49 3.17 -1.76
N VAL A 113 0.54 3.90 -2.18
CA VAL A 113 1.95 3.70 -1.83
C VAL A 113 2.31 4.58 -0.65
N VAL A 114 2.88 4.00 0.39
CA VAL A 114 3.46 4.72 1.52
C VAL A 114 4.97 4.53 1.51
N ALA A 115 5.72 5.59 1.22
CA ALA A 115 7.19 5.58 1.31
C ALA A 115 7.65 5.99 2.71
N VAL A 116 8.48 5.15 3.33
CA VAL A 116 8.90 5.29 4.72
C VAL A 116 10.39 5.64 4.79
N ASN A 117 10.72 6.73 5.48
CA ASN A 117 12.11 7.11 5.73
C ASN A 117 12.86 6.02 6.51
N SER A 118 14.08 5.69 6.10
CA SER A 118 14.97 4.80 6.86
C SER A 118 15.24 5.33 8.27
N ASP A 119 15.70 4.49 9.19
CA ASP A 119 16.03 4.91 10.56
C ASP A 119 17.09 6.00 10.58
N GLU A 120 18.07 5.92 9.69
CA GLU A 120 19.10 6.93 9.55
C GLU A 120 18.54 8.27 9.05
N SER A 121 17.66 8.25 8.04
CA SER A 121 16.97 9.44 7.55
C SER A 121 16.13 10.08 8.65
N VAL A 122 15.41 9.28 9.43
CA VAL A 122 14.60 9.80 10.57
C VAL A 122 15.50 10.44 11.64
N ARG A 123 16.67 9.85 11.97
CA ARG A 123 17.62 10.45 12.91
C ARG A 123 18.12 11.82 12.45
N ARG A 124 18.43 11.96 11.17
CA ARG A 124 18.82 13.26 10.60
C ARG A 124 17.69 14.29 10.69
N LEU A 125 16.46 13.88 10.42
CA LEU A 125 15.30 14.78 10.39
C LEU A 125 14.75 15.15 11.77
N LYS A 126 14.78 14.23 12.73
CA LYS A 126 14.09 14.36 14.03
C LYS A 126 15.03 14.39 15.24
N GLY A 127 16.34 14.20 15.03
CA GLY A 127 17.35 14.21 16.06
C GLY A 127 17.58 12.85 16.74
N ASN A 128 18.56 12.85 17.68
CA ASN A 128 18.92 11.66 18.43
C ASN A 128 17.74 11.18 19.31
N GLY A 129 17.54 9.86 19.40
CA GLY A 129 16.41 9.26 20.11
C GLY A 129 15.19 9.00 19.21
N ARG A 130 15.30 9.28 17.91
CA ARG A 130 14.28 8.92 16.91
C ARG A 130 14.94 8.12 15.78
N PRO A 131 14.23 7.16 15.15
CA PRO A 131 12.84 6.77 15.45
C PRO A 131 12.75 5.96 16.75
N ILE A 132 11.57 5.88 17.34
CA ILE A 132 11.23 4.99 18.47
C ILE A 132 11.10 3.55 17.93
N ASN A 133 10.41 3.38 16.81
CA ASN A 133 10.23 2.10 16.13
C ASN A 133 11.19 1.97 14.96
N SER A 134 11.86 0.81 14.86
CA SER A 134 12.72 0.50 13.71
C SER A 134 11.92 0.49 12.41
N LEU A 135 12.61 0.66 11.29
CA LEU A 135 12.03 0.66 9.95
C LEU A 135 11.10 -0.55 9.72
N ASP A 136 11.58 -1.75 10.03
CA ASP A 136 10.82 -2.99 9.84
C ASP A 136 9.50 -2.99 10.61
N ARG A 137 9.51 -2.50 11.87
CA ARG A 137 8.29 -2.40 12.68
C ARG A 137 7.33 -1.37 12.11
N ARG A 138 7.84 -0.21 11.64
CA ARG A 138 7.03 0.83 11.04
C ARG A 138 6.38 0.35 9.74
N MET A 139 7.14 -0.33 8.89
CA MET A 139 6.65 -0.94 7.66
C MET A 139 5.60 -2.01 7.93
N ALA A 140 5.84 -2.89 8.92
CA ALA A 140 4.88 -3.94 9.29
C ALA A 140 3.54 -3.36 9.75
N VAL A 141 3.54 -2.31 10.60
CA VAL A 141 2.31 -1.65 11.05
C VAL A 141 1.56 -1.01 9.89
N LEU A 142 2.26 -0.29 9.00
CA LEU A 142 1.64 0.33 7.82
C LEU A 142 1.06 -0.70 6.86
N SER A 143 1.75 -1.82 6.64
CA SER A 143 1.28 -2.92 5.80
C SER A 143 0.01 -3.60 6.33
N GLY A 144 -0.27 -3.48 7.63
CA GLY A 144 -1.49 -3.97 8.26
C GLY A 144 -2.69 -3.02 8.15
N LEU A 145 -2.50 -1.79 7.63
CA LEU A 145 -3.61 -0.85 7.47
C LEU A 145 -4.36 -1.12 6.16
N GLU A 146 -5.69 -1.21 6.25
CA GLU A 146 -6.56 -1.50 5.11
C GLU A 146 -6.39 -0.50 3.95
N ALA A 147 -6.15 0.77 4.26
CA ALA A 147 -5.97 1.82 3.29
C ALA A 147 -4.64 1.74 2.50
N VAL A 148 -3.66 0.94 2.96
CA VAL A 148 -2.31 0.89 2.40
C VAL A 148 -2.15 -0.34 1.52
N ASP A 149 -1.80 -0.16 0.25
CA ASP A 149 -1.51 -1.27 -0.66
C ASP A 149 -0.02 -1.63 -0.60
N TRP A 150 0.88 -0.67 -0.73
CA TRP A 150 2.33 -0.93 -0.76
C TRP A 150 3.09 -0.01 0.17
N VAL A 151 4.08 -0.59 0.85
CA VAL A 151 5.00 0.14 1.73
C VAL A 151 6.42 -0.05 1.21
N VAL A 152 7.12 1.03 0.94
CA VAL A 152 8.50 1.01 0.44
C VAL A 152 9.41 1.87 1.30
N ALA A 153 10.63 1.40 1.56
CA ALA A 153 11.63 2.18 2.30
C ALA A 153 12.46 3.06 1.36
N PHE A 154 12.92 4.21 1.86
CA PHE A 154 13.92 5.03 1.19
C PHE A 154 14.88 5.65 2.20
N ALA A 155 16.15 5.82 1.79
CA ALA A 155 17.23 6.29 2.66
C ALA A 155 17.58 7.77 2.48
N GLU A 156 17.19 8.36 1.37
CA GLU A 156 17.46 9.76 1.03
C GLU A 156 16.70 10.71 1.95
N GLU A 157 17.09 11.96 1.98
CA GLU A 157 16.40 13.01 2.75
C GLU A 157 15.01 13.31 2.19
N THR A 158 14.83 13.10 0.89
CA THR A 158 13.59 13.40 0.16
C THR A 158 13.22 12.23 -0.75
N PRO A 159 11.94 12.01 -1.07
CA PRO A 159 11.49 10.91 -1.92
C PRO A 159 11.67 11.18 -3.43
N ARG A 160 12.50 12.15 -3.84
CA ARG A 160 12.62 12.61 -5.24
C ARG A 160 12.98 11.49 -6.21
N SER A 161 13.97 10.66 -5.85
CA SER A 161 14.39 9.52 -6.67
C SER A 161 13.27 8.50 -6.87
N LEU A 162 12.51 8.21 -5.81
CA LEU A 162 11.33 7.35 -5.90
C LEU A 162 10.24 7.97 -6.80
N LEU A 163 9.95 9.25 -6.65
CA LEU A 163 8.94 9.94 -7.48
C LEU A 163 9.31 9.92 -8.97
N GLN A 164 10.60 10.12 -9.29
CA GLN A 164 11.10 10.04 -10.67
C GLN A 164 10.98 8.63 -11.26
N ALA A 165 11.33 7.62 -10.45
CA ALA A 165 11.30 6.21 -10.89
C ALA A 165 9.88 5.66 -10.98
N LEU A 166 9.03 5.97 -10.01
CA LEU A 166 7.69 5.40 -9.87
C LEU A 166 6.61 6.18 -10.64
N ARG A 167 6.75 7.51 -10.76
CA ARG A 167 5.80 8.42 -11.43
C ARG A 167 4.34 8.18 -11.00
N PRO A 168 4.00 8.33 -9.70
CA PRO A 168 2.62 8.14 -9.24
C PRO A 168 1.67 9.17 -9.86
N ASP A 169 0.39 8.80 -10.01
CA ASP A 169 -0.63 9.70 -10.56
C ASP A 169 -0.98 10.84 -9.62
N VAL A 170 -0.91 10.58 -8.29
CA VAL A 170 -1.20 11.57 -7.25
C VAL A 170 -0.12 11.54 -6.18
N LEU A 171 0.50 12.68 -5.91
CA LEU A 171 1.34 12.89 -4.73
C LEU A 171 0.51 13.57 -3.64
N VAL A 172 0.46 12.95 -2.47
CA VAL A 172 -0.29 13.47 -1.32
C VAL A 172 0.64 13.81 -0.17
N LYS A 173 0.38 14.93 0.48
CA LYS A 173 1.05 15.33 1.71
C LYS A 173 0.04 15.89 2.71
N GLY A 174 0.21 15.54 3.98
CA GLY A 174 -0.54 16.16 5.08
C GLY A 174 0.14 17.44 5.53
N GLY A 175 -0.61 18.49 5.73
CA GLY A 175 -0.08 19.77 6.21
C GLY A 175 -0.97 20.95 5.86
N ASP A 176 -0.60 22.09 6.40
CA ASP A 176 -1.20 23.40 6.10
C ASP A 176 -0.19 24.26 5.35
N TYR A 177 0.06 23.88 4.10
CA TYR A 177 0.96 24.64 3.21
C TYR A 177 0.55 24.50 1.74
N ALA A 178 1.03 25.42 0.92
CA ALA A 178 0.74 25.40 -0.52
C ALA A 178 1.36 24.17 -1.22
N VAL A 179 0.77 23.78 -2.33
CA VAL A 179 1.23 22.63 -3.15
C VAL A 179 2.71 22.77 -3.52
N GLU A 180 3.18 23.98 -3.77
CA GLU A 180 4.57 24.30 -4.11
C GLU A 180 5.56 24.04 -2.95
N GLY A 181 5.05 23.89 -1.72
CA GLY A 181 5.82 23.47 -0.55
C GLY A 181 6.01 21.97 -0.44
N VAL A 182 5.30 21.17 -1.23
CA VAL A 182 5.42 19.71 -1.22
C VAL A 182 6.68 19.27 -1.95
N VAL A 183 7.61 18.63 -1.27
CA VAL A 183 8.85 18.14 -1.90
C VAL A 183 8.52 17.18 -3.06
N GLY A 184 9.00 17.51 -4.25
CA GLY A 184 8.80 16.72 -5.48
C GLY A 184 7.55 17.10 -6.26
N TRP A 185 6.84 18.15 -5.87
CA TRP A 185 5.66 18.62 -6.58
C TRP A 185 5.95 18.93 -8.06
N GLU A 186 7.08 19.55 -8.35
CA GLU A 186 7.52 19.85 -9.70
C GLU A 186 7.75 18.61 -10.55
N ILE A 187 8.32 17.54 -9.97
CA ILE A 187 8.54 16.26 -10.65
C ILE A 187 7.20 15.67 -11.07
N VAL A 188 6.23 15.67 -10.14
CA VAL A 188 4.91 15.06 -10.39
C VAL A 188 4.13 15.85 -11.43
N ARG A 189 4.17 17.17 -11.37
CA ARG A 189 3.52 18.03 -12.37
C ARG A 189 4.14 17.95 -13.76
N ASP A 190 5.46 17.72 -13.83
CA ASP A 190 6.20 17.67 -15.09
C ASP A 190 5.73 16.54 -16.01
N TYR A 191 5.28 15.42 -15.44
CA TYR A 191 4.71 14.31 -16.21
C TYR A 191 3.17 14.26 -16.20
N GLY A 192 2.50 15.31 -15.71
CA GLY A 192 1.04 15.45 -15.71
C GLY A 192 0.33 14.83 -14.51
N GLY A 193 1.06 14.45 -13.45
CA GLY A 193 0.48 13.97 -12.19
C GLY A 193 -0.12 15.11 -11.36
N GLU A 194 -0.92 14.73 -10.38
CA GLU A 194 -1.62 15.64 -9.47
C GLU A 194 -0.90 15.73 -8.12
N VAL A 195 -0.90 16.91 -7.49
CA VAL A 195 -0.38 17.09 -6.13
C VAL A 195 -1.51 17.61 -5.24
N ARG A 196 -1.74 16.94 -4.12
CA ARG A 196 -2.78 17.27 -3.14
C ARG A 196 -2.17 17.47 -1.76
N VAL A 197 -2.60 18.50 -1.07
CA VAL A 197 -2.37 18.69 0.35
C VAL A 197 -3.66 18.35 1.07
N LEU A 198 -3.59 17.51 2.09
CA LEU A 198 -4.72 17.13 2.93
C LEU A 198 -4.54 17.77 4.31
N ASP A 199 -5.61 18.31 4.86
CA ASP A 199 -5.61 18.88 6.20
C ASP A 199 -5.34 17.80 7.24
N PHE A 200 -4.60 18.15 8.29
CA PHE A 200 -4.46 17.27 9.43
C PHE A 200 -5.79 17.20 10.19
N VAL A 201 -6.19 16.00 10.54
CA VAL A 201 -7.25 15.80 11.54
C VAL A 201 -6.66 16.16 12.91
N ASP A 202 -7.33 17.06 13.62
CA ASP A 202 -6.88 17.77 14.81
C ASP A 202 -6.20 16.93 15.91
N ASP A 203 -5.25 17.58 16.59
CA ASP A 203 -4.73 17.36 17.95
C ASP A 203 -3.85 16.13 18.27
N VAL A 204 -3.48 15.29 17.31
CA VAL A 204 -2.58 14.17 17.63
C VAL A 204 -1.30 14.21 16.80
N SER A 205 -0.17 14.46 17.42
CA SER A 205 1.15 14.31 16.80
C SER A 205 2.01 13.30 17.56
N THR A 206 2.88 12.58 16.85
CA THR A 206 3.87 11.69 17.49
C THR A 206 4.71 12.41 18.54
N SER A 207 5.05 13.68 18.30
CA SER A 207 5.82 14.50 19.26
C SER A 207 5.02 14.79 20.52
N ALA A 208 3.73 15.08 20.42
CA ALA A 208 2.86 15.28 21.57
C ALA A 208 2.70 14.00 22.40
N ILE A 209 2.56 12.84 21.74
CA ILE A 209 2.48 11.53 22.42
C ILE A 209 3.77 11.27 23.22
N VAL A 210 4.93 11.43 22.59
CA VAL A 210 6.24 11.21 23.24
C VAL A 210 6.45 12.18 24.40
N SER A 211 6.10 13.47 24.25
CA SER A 211 6.20 14.47 25.32
C SER A 211 5.32 14.12 26.51
N ARG A 212 4.10 13.65 26.26
CA ARG A 212 3.17 13.25 27.33
C ARG A 212 3.70 12.04 28.11
N ILE A 213 4.22 11.03 27.43
CA ILE A 213 4.83 9.85 28.06
C ILE A 213 6.01 10.27 28.96
N ARG A 214 6.91 11.15 28.47
CA ARG A 214 8.05 11.62 29.26
C ARG A 214 7.64 12.41 30.51
N GLN A 215 6.60 13.23 30.41
CA GLN A 215 6.06 13.96 31.55
C GLN A 215 5.47 13.04 32.64
N GLU A 216 4.85 11.93 32.24
CA GLU A 216 4.27 10.96 33.18
C GLU A 216 5.33 10.03 33.80
N THR A 217 6.49 9.83 33.15
CA THR A 217 7.58 8.99 33.66
C THR A 217 8.61 9.74 34.50
N GLY A 218 8.51 11.06 34.63
CA GLY A 218 9.36 11.87 35.52
C GLY A 218 10.80 12.02 35.04
N ASP A 219 11.11 11.82 33.79
CA ASP A 219 12.40 12.06 33.14
C ASP A 219 12.40 13.35 32.32
#